data_b42b7ae08f1b5a37b34652100fe33ce2
#
_entry.id   b42b7ae08f1b5a37b34652100fe33ce2
#
_cell.length_a   1.000
_cell.length_b   1.000
_cell.length_c   1.000
_cell.angle_alpha   90.00
_cell.angle_beta   90.00
_cell.angle_gamma   90.00
#
_symmetry.space_group_name_H-M   'P 1'
#
loop_
_entity.id
_entity.type
_entity.pdbx_description
1 polymer ?
#
loop_
_entity_poly.entity_id
_entity_poly.type
_entity_poly.pdbx_seq_one_letter_code
_entity_poly.pdbx_strand_id
1 'polypeptide(L)'
;SECLVGSEMCIRDRVLGAVLGALMATDYGGPINKAAYVTGTLAVTNSQYDLMAAVMAGGMIPPLGLALACLLFPTRFTKAERRTVPQNLVMGASFVTEGALPFALRDPLRVVPSCMAGSALAGFLTVLFGCGCPAPHGGLFLLAVIGNPLGFLAALAAGSLLTTLLVGMLKKPVKS
;
A
#
# COMPACT_ATOMS: atom_id res chain seq x y z
N SER A 1 -28.19 20.87 6.02
CA SER A 1 -28.01 19.47 6.44
C SER A 1 -27.28 18.62 5.41
N GLU A 2 -27.41 18.91 4.11
CA GLU A 2 -26.70 18.15 3.03
C GLU A 2 -25.19 18.32 3.06
N CYS A 3 -24.66 19.51 3.42
CA CYS A 3 -23.23 19.73 3.56
C CYS A 3 -22.60 18.94 4.72
N LEU A 4 -23.33 18.74 5.83
CA LEU A 4 -22.86 17.95 6.97
C LEU A 4 -22.84 16.45 6.66
N VAL A 5 -23.88 15.94 6.01
CA VAL A 5 -23.98 14.53 5.59
C VAL A 5 -22.89 14.19 4.56
N GLY A 6 -22.63 15.06 3.59
CA GLY A 6 -21.54 14.91 2.63
C GLY A 6 -20.15 14.94 3.27
N SER A 7 -19.94 15.80 4.28
CA SER A 7 -18.70 15.88 5.03
C SER A 7 -18.44 14.63 5.88
N GLU A 8 -19.45 14.09 6.55
CA GLU A 8 -19.32 12.86 7.35
C GLU A 8 -19.08 11.63 6.47
N MET A 9 -19.74 11.50 5.33
CA MET A 9 -19.47 10.45 4.35
C MET A 9 -18.03 10.52 3.84
N CYS A 10 -17.53 11.71 3.48
CA CYS A 10 -16.15 11.88 3.02
C CYS A 10 -15.12 11.49 4.09
N ILE A 11 -15.32 11.82 5.36
CA ILE A 11 -14.41 11.44 6.46
C ILE A 11 -14.48 9.93 6.66
N ARG A 12 -15.67 9.35 6.67
CA ARG A 12 -15.88 7.92 6.81
C ARG A 12 -15.20 7.12 5.72
N ASP A 13 -15.30 7.55 4.47
CA ASP A 13 -14.68 6.88 3.32
C ASP A 13 -13.15 6.97 3.37
N ARG A 14 -12.60 8.10 3.82
CA ARG A 14 -11.14 8.27 4.02
C ARG A 14 -10.61 7.34 5.12
N VAL A 15 -11.31 7.24 6.23
CA VAL A 15 -10.94 6.32 7.32
C VAL A 15 -11.05 4.88 6.85
N LEU A 16 -12.10 4.53 6.13
CA LEU A 16 -12.27 3.20 5.55
C LEU A 16 -11.16 2.87 4.54
N GLY A 17 -10.78 3.82 3.69
CA GLY A 17 -9.64 3.69 2.78
C GLY A 17 -8.31 3.44 3.52
N ALA A 18 -8.09 4.14 4.63
CA ALA A 18 -6.91 3.90 5.48
C ALA A 18 -6.93 2.51 6.11
N VAL A 19 -8.06 2.07 6.62
CA VAL A 19 -8.23 0.73 7.22
C VAL A 19 -8.01 -0.36 6.17
N LEU A 20 -8.64 -0.26 5.01
CA LEU A 20 -8.47 -1.22 3.93
C LEU A 20 -7.02 -1.25 3.43
N GLY A 21 -6.39 -0.09 3.28
CA GLY A 21 -4.97 0.00 2.95
C GLY A 21 -4.09 -0.72 3.97
N ALA A 22 -4.31 -0.50 5.26
CA ALA A 22 -3.56 -1.19 6.32
C ALA A 22 -3.78 -2.71 6.29
N LEU A 23 -5.01 -3.17 6.09
CA LEU A 23 -5.34 -4.61 6.01
C LEU A 23 -4.63 -5.29 4.83
N MET A 24 -4.41 -4.59 3.73
CA MET A 24 -3.64 -5.11 2.59
C MET A 24 -2.19 -5.44 2.95
N ALA A 25 -1.60 -4.75 3.93
CA ALA A 25 -0.22 -4.95 4.36
C ALA A 25 -0.08 -5.82 5.62
N THR A 26 -1.16 -6.41 6.13
CA THR A 26 -1.13 -7.17 7.39
C THR A 26 -0.49 -8.54 7.23
N ASP A 27 -0.86 -9.28 6.19
CA ASP A 27 -0.49 -10.68 6.00
C ASP A 27 0.06 -11.03 4.59
N TYR A 28 0.38 -10.00 3.78
CA TYR A 28 1.06 -10.11 2.48
C TYR A 28 0.52 -11.19 1.53
N GLY A 29 -0.78 -11.22 1.33
CA GLY A 29 -1.46 -12.18 0.45
C GLY A 29 -2.21 -13.29 1.18
N GLY A 30 -2.28 -13.26 2.51
CA GLY A 30 -3.07 -14.16 3.32
C GLY A 30 -4.58 -13.84 3.34
N PRO A 31 -5.34 -14.42 4.28
CA PRO A 31 -6.79 -14.26 4.32
C PRO A 31 -7.27 -12.83 4.59
N ILE A 32 -6.53 -12.04 5.38
CA ILE A 32 -6.90 -10.64 5.70
C ILE A 32 -6.73 -9.76 4.47
N ASN A 33 -5.62 -9.91 3.75
CA ASN A 33 -5.36 -9.23 2.49
C ASN A 33 -6.47 -9.54 1.46
N LYS A 34 -6.84 -10.82 1.32
CA LYS A 34 -7.92 -11.25 0.43
C LYS A 34 -9.29 -10.69 0.83
N ALA A 35 -9.59 -10.61 2.12
CA ALA A 35 -10.83 -10.02 2.61
C ALA A 35 -10.91 -8.52 2.27
N ALA A 36 -9.82 -7.77 2.46
CA ALA A 36 -9.73 -6.37 2.06
C ALA A 36 -9.90 -6.19 0.54
N TYR A 37 -9.27 -7.06 -0.25
CA TYR A 37 -9.39 -7.07 -1.70
C TYR A 37 -10.83 -7.34 -2.17
N VAL A 38 -11.49 -8.36 -1.60
CA VAL A 38 -12.91 -8.67 -1.90
C VAL A 38 -13.80 -7.49 -1.52
N THR A 39 -13.56 -6.84 -0.39
CA THR A 39 -14.30 -5.63 0.00
C THR A 39 -14.13 -4.51 -1.04
N GLY A 40 -12.93 -4.29 -1.53
CA GLY A 40 -12.66 -3.32 -2.60
C GLY A 40 -13.38 -3.67 -3.90
N THR A 41 -13.38 -4.94 -4.31
CA THR A 41 -14.09 -5.40 -5.52
C THR A 41 -15.61 -5.27 -5.38
N LEU A 42 -16.16 -5.55 -4.22
CA LEU A 42 -17.59 -5.30 -3.93
C LEU A 42 -17.94 -3.81 -3.93
N ALA A 43 -17.01 -2.96 -3.48
CA ALA A 43 -17.18 -1.51 -3.57
C ALA A 43 -17.28 -1.03 -5.03
N VAL A 44 -16.51 -1.62 -5.95
CA VAL A 44 -16.59 -1.33 -7.39
C VAL A 44 -17.98 -1.66 -7.94
N THR A 45 -18.60 -2.77 -7.54
CA THR A 45 -19.96 -3.12 -7.98
C THR A 45 -21.01 -2.12 -7.50
N ASN A 46 -20.73 -1.42 -6.39
CA ASN A 46 -21.56 -0.34 -5.84
C ASN A 46 -21.13 1.06 -6.31
N SER A 47 -20.32 1.14 -7.36
CA SER A 47 -19.80 2.40 -7.91
C SER A 47 -18.92 3.24 -6.95
N GLN A 48 -18.38 2.60 -5.91
CA GLN A 48 -17.43 3.22 -4.97
C GLN A 48 -15.99 2.92 -5.39
N TYR A 49 -15.54 3.56 -6.45
CA TYR A 49 -14.24 3.32 -7.07
C TYR A 49 -13.04 3.77 -6.22
N ASP A 50 -13.27 4.72 -5.31
CA ASP A 50 -12.21 5.26 -4.43
C ASP A 50 -11.69 4.22 -3.44
N LEU A 51 -12.55 3.35 -2.92
CA LEU A 51 -12.16 2.29 -2.01
C LEU A 51 -11.31 1.22 -2.70
N MET A 52 -11.60 0.92 -3.98
CA MET A 52 -10.74 0.00 -4.75
C MET A 52 -9.36 0.62 -5.02
N ALA A 53 -9.29 1.92 -5.31
CA ALA A 53 -8.02 2.62 -5.45
C ALA A 53 -7.20 2.58 -4.15
N ALA A 54 -7.85 2.72 -2.98
CA ALA A 54 -7.20 2.62 -1.68
C ALA A 54 -6.65 1.21 -1.41
N VAL A 55 -7.40 0.17 -1.73
CA VAL A 55 -6.96 -1.23 -1.64
C VAL A 55 -5.76 -1.48 -2.55
N MET A 56 -5.83 -1.00 -3.78
CA MET A 56 -4.74 -1.15 -4.75
C MET A 56 -3.47 -0.44 -4.29
N ALA A 57 -3.56 0.82 -3.89
CA ALA A 57 -2.43 1.56 -3.35
C ALA A 57 -1.84 0.85 -2.12
N GLY A 58 -2.70 0.46 -1.18
CA GLY A 58 -2.28 -0.24 0.04
C GLY A 58 -1.49 -1.52 -0.23
N GLY A 59 -1.91 -2.32 -1.21
CA GLY A 59 -1.22 -3.56 -1.59
C GLY A 59 0.10 -3.34 -2.34
N MET A 60 0.29 -2.19 -2.98
CA MET A 60 1.52 -1.85 -3.69
C MET A 60 2.62 -1.32 -2.76
N ILE A 61 2.27 -0.74 -1.62
CA ILE A 61 3.21 -0.10 -0.69
C ILE A 61 4.25 -1.07 -0.11
N PRO A 62 3.90 -2.27 0.41
CA PRO A 62 4.89 -3.14 1.05
C PRO A 62 6.08 -3.47 0.14
N PRO A 63 5.91 -4.01 -1.08
CA PRO A 63 7.04 -4.33 -1.94
C PRO A 63 7.79 -3.09 -2.42
N LEU A 64 7.10 -1.98 -2.72
CA LEU A 64 7.74 -0.73 -3.15
C LEU A 64 8.52 -0.07 -2.02
N GLY A 65 7.91 0.06 -0.83
CA GLY A 65 8.55 0.66 0.34
C GLY A 65 9.75 -0.13 0.82
N LEU A 66 9.68 -1.45 0.80
CA LEU A 66 10.80 -2.32 1.19
C LEU A 66 11.92 -2.30 0.14
N ALA A 67 11.60 -2.25 -1.15
CA ALA A 67 12.59 -2.08 -2.20
C ALA A 67 13.35 -0.75 -2.05
N LEU A 68 12.64 0.36 -1.81
CA LEU A 68 13.25 1.66 -1.53
C LEU A 68 14.07 1.65 -0.23
N ALA A 69 13.58 0.99 0.83
CA ALA A 69 14.32 0.84 2.08
C ALA A 69 15.65 0.09 1.88
N CYS A 70 15.65 -0.95 1.05
CA CYS A 70 16.87 -1.69 0.70
C CYS A 70 17.90 -0.83 -0.05
N LEU A 71 17.44 0.11 -0.88
CA LEU A 71 18.30 1.01 -1.64
C LEU A 71 18.87 2.13 -0.75
N LEU A 72 18.04 2.72 0.12
CA LEU A 72 18.44 3.83 0.98
C LEU A 72 19.21 3.40 2.24
N PHE A 73 18.89 2.23 2.80
CA PHE A 73 19.49 1.70 4.02
C PHE A 73 20.14 0.33 3.80
N PRO A 74 21.13 0.20 2.92
CA PRO A 74 21.71 -1.10 2.54
C PRO A 74 22.35 -1.87 3.69
N THR A 75 22.76 -1.18 4.77
CA THR A 75 23.37 -1.78 5.97
C THR A 75 22.38 -2.54 6.87
N ARG A 76 21.08 -2.31 6.66
CA ARG A 76 20.02 -2.92 7.46
C ARG A 76 19.39 -4.15 6.79
N PHE A 77 19.83 -4.47 5.59
CA PHE A 77 19.32 -5.58 4.80
C PHE A 77 20.43 -6.55 4.40
N THR A 78 20.10 -7.83 4.35
CA THR A 78 21.04 -8.86 3.91
C THR A 78 21.29 -8.79 2.39
N LYS A 79 22.40 -9.38 1.94
CA LYS A 79 22.71 -9.48 0.51
C LYS A 79 21.61 -10.21 -0.28
N ALA A 80 20.95 -11.20 0.35
CA ALA A 80 19.82 -11.92 -0.24
C ALA A 80 18.60 -11.01 -0.43
N GLU A 81 18.21 -10.23 0.60
CA GLU A 81 17.11 -9.27 0.52
C GLU A 81 17.37 -8.19 -0.56
N ARG A 82 18.60 -7.69 -0.65
CA ARG A 82 18.98 -6.69 -1.65
C ARG A 82 18.90 -7.20 -3.09
N ARG A 83 19.12 -8.50 -3.31
CA ARG A 83 18.98 -9.11 -4.63
C ARG A 83 17.52 -9.20 -5.12
N THR A 84 16.55 -9.14 -4.22
CA THR A 84 15.12 -9.16 -4.57
C THR A 84 14.56 -7.77 -4.90
N VAL A 85 15.35 -6.70 -4.81
CA VAL A 85 14.88 -5.32 -5.09
C VAL A 85 14.25 -5.17 -6.47
N PRO A 86 14.88 -5.61 -7.60
CA PRO A 86 14.27 -5.47 -8.91
C PRO A 86 12.95 -6.21 -9.02
N GLN A 87 12.88 -7.43 -8.45
CA GLN A 87 11.66 -8.22 -8.40
C GLN A 87 10.56 -7.51 -7.61
N ASN A 88 10.88 -6.93 -6.46
CA ASN A 88 9.92 -6.22 -5.63
C ASN A 88 9.38 -4.95 -6.28
N LEU A 89 10.21 -4.24 -7.06
CA LEU A 89 9.74 -3.08 -7.83
C LEU A 89 8.71 -3.50 -8.88
N VAL A 90 8.96 -4.58 -9.60
CA VAL A 90 8.02 -5.11 -10.61
C VAL A 90 6.74 -5.61 -9.94
N MET A 91 6.87 -6.41 -8.87
CA MET A 91 5.73 -6.94 -8.12
C MET A 91 4.88 -5.82 -7.52
N GLY A 92 5.52 -4.82 -6.91
CA GLY A 92 4.84 -3.66 -6.36
C GLY A 92 4.09 -2.85 -7.42
N ALA A 93 4.72 -2.62 -8.58
CA ALA A 93 4.09 -1.97 -9.72
C ALA A 93 2.89 -2.74 -10.28
N SER A 94 2.90 -4.07 -10.16
CA SER A 94 1.84 -4.97 -10.64
C SER A 94 0.77 -5.30 -9.59
N PHE A 95 0.76 -4.63 -8.45
CA PHE A 95 -0.17 -4.92 -7.34
C PHE A 95 0.01 -6.34 -6.76
N VAL A 96 1.25 -6.79 -6.58
CA VAL A 96 1.56 -8.10 -5.98
C VAL A 96 2.25 -7.88 -4.63
N THR A 97 1.53 -8.10 -3.54
CA THR A 97 1.97 -7.80 -2.17
C THR A 97 2.98 -8.82 -1.64
N GLU A 98 2.97 -10.04 -2.17
CA GLU A 98 3.79 -11.17 -1.73
C GLU A 98 5.31 -10.92 -1.85
N GLY A 99 5.73 -9.95 -2.65
CA GLY A 99 7.14 -9.54 -2.73
C GLY A 99 7.74 -9.07 -1.40
N ALA A 100 6.91 -8.62 -0.49
CA ALA A 100 7.31 -8.22 0.87
C ALA A 100 7.51 -9.39 1.84
N LEU A 101 7.03 -10.59 1.51
CA LEU A 101 7.01 -11.75 2.41
C LEU A 101 8.38 -12.15 2.96
N PRO A 102 9.48 -12.22 2.17
CA PRO A 102 10.79 -12.57 2.68
C PRO A 102 11.31 -11.63 3.78
N PHE A 103 10.92 -10.35 3.71
CA PHE A 103 11.30 -9.33 4.70
C PHE A 103 10.47 -9.46 5.97
N ALA A 104 9.17 -9.72 5.82
CA ALA A 104 8.24 -9.91 6.92
C ALA A 104 8.56 -11.16 7.74
N LEU A 105 8.96 -12.26 7.10
CA LEU A 105 9.33 -13.50 7.78
C LEU A 105 10.58 -13.35 8.65
N ARG A 106 11.49 -12.44 8.31
CA ARG A 106 12.71 -12.21 9.07
C ARG A 106 12.54 -11.29 10.28
N ASP A 107 11.72 -10.27 10.14
CA ASP A 107 11.49 -9.27 11.20
C ASP A 107 10.04 -8.76 11.18
N PRO A 108 9.07 -9.63 11.53
CA PRO A 108 7.65 -9.30 11.40
C PRO A 108 7.25 -8.13 12.30
N LEU A 109 7.82 -8.03 13.50
CA LEU A 109 7.44 -7.01 14.48
C LEU A 109 7.80 -5.58 14.07
N ARG A 110 8.70 -5.41 13.10
CA ARG A 110 9.11 -4.09 12.60
C ARG A 110 8.65 -3.82 11.19
N VAL A 111 8.74 -4.83 10.32
CA VAL A 111 8.37 -4.70 8.91
C VAL A 111 6.86 -4.57 8.76
N VAL A 112 6.07 -5.43 9.41
CA VAL A 112 4.60 -5.43 9.27
C VAL A 112 3.97 -4.10 9.72
N PRO A 113 4.23 -3.59 10.95
CA PRO A 113 3.64 -2.32 11.36
C PRO A 113 4.07 -1.13 10.50
N SER A 114 5.31 -1.13 10.02
CA SER A 114 5.82 -0.08 9.12
C SER A 114 5.11 -0.08 7.78
N CYS A 115 4.90 -1.27 7.21
CA CYS A 115 4.14 -1.42 5.96
C CYS A 115 2.67 -1.07 6.16
N MET A 116 2.04 -1.47 7.27
CA MET A 116 0.67 -1.11 7.60
C MET A 116 0.48 0.42 7.70
N ALA A 117 1.39 1.11 8.37
CA ALA A 117 1.34 2.57 8.49
C ALA A 117 1.45 3.27 7.13
N GLY A 118 2.40 2.84 6.28
CA GLY A 118 2.55 3.39 4.93
C GLY A 118 1.37 3.08 4.03
N SER A 119 0.83 1.85 4.10
CA SER A 119 -0.35 1.45 3.34
C SER A 119 -1.63 2.16 3.80
N ALA A 120 -1.78 2.40 5.11
CA ALA A 120 -2.88 3.20 5.66
C ALA A 120 -2.83 4.64 5.13
N LEU A 121 -1.65 5.25 5.14
CA LEU A 121 -1.45 6.60 4.60
C LEU A 121 -1.78 6.65 3.11
N ALA A 122 -1.30 5.70 2.32
CA ALA A 122 -1.59 5.64 0.90
C ALA A 122 -3.09 5.45 0.63
N GLY A 123 -3.76 4.55 1.36
CA GLY A 123 -5.21 4.36 1.27
C GLY A 123 -6.01 5.60 1.64
N PHE A 124 -5.61 6.32 2.69
CA PHE A 124 -6.22 7.59 3.07
C PHE A 124 -6.07 8.65 1.97
N LEU A 125 -4.86 8.81 1.45
CA LEU A 125 -4.56 9.81 0.43
C LEU A 125 -5.23 9.53 -0.91
N THR A 126 -5.38 8.27 -1.31
CA THR A 126 -6.09 7.92 -2.55
C THR A 126 -7.56 8.33 -2.49
N VAL A 127 -8.23 8.12 -1.37
CA VAL A 127 -9.61 8.56 -1.18
C VAL A 127 -9.67 10.09 -1.07
N LEU A 128 -8.72 10.71 -0.37
CA LEU A 128 -8.63 12.17 -0.25
C LEU A 128 -8.50 12.87 -1.60
N PHE A 129 -7.73 12.29 -2.53
CA PHE A 129 -7.52 12.83 -3.89
C PHE A 129 -8.57 12.38 -4.90
N GLY A 130 -9.55 11.58 -4.50
CA GLY A 130 -10.59 11.06 -5.41
C GLY A 130 -10.02 10.18 -6.52
N CYS A 131 -9.07 9.31 -6.19
CA CYS A 131 -8.41 8.43 -7.16
C CYS A 131 -9.26 7.19 -7.48
N GLY A 132 -10.46 7.38 -8.02
CA GLY A 132 -11.35 6.26 -8.34
C GLY A 132 -10.71 5.28 -9.34
N CYS A 133 -10.74 3.98 -8.99
CA CYS A 133 -10.27 2.90 -9.87
C CYS A 133 -11.41 1.94 -10.19
N PRO A 134 -11.91 1.91 -11.45
CA PRO A 134 -13.02 1.04 -11.84
C PRO A 134 -12.60 -0.42 -12.08
N ALA A 135 -11.30 -0.70 -12.11
CA ALA A 135 -10.78 -2.04 -12.37
C ALA A 135 -10.28 -2.71 -11.09
N PRO A 136 -10.54 -4.01 -10.89
CA PRO A 136 -10.20 -4.70 -9.65
C PRO A 136 -8.73 -5.07 -9.52
N HIS A 137 -7.93 -5.05 -10.59
CA HIS A 137 -6.53 -5.45 -10.57
C HIS A 137 -5.73 -4.81 -11.70
N GLY A 138 -4.42 -4.59 -11.49
CA GLY A 138 -3.51 -4.11 -12.53
C GLY A 138 -2.44 -3.11 -12.07
N GLY A 139 -2.52 -2.58 -10.87
CA GLY A 139 -1.48 -1.70 -10.32
C GLY A 139 -1.23 -0.46 -11.18
N LEU A 140 0.05 -0.13 -11.42
CA LEU A 140 0.45 1.03 -12.22
C LEU A 140 0.00 0.98 -13.68
N PHE A 141 -0.29 -0.20 -14.22
CA PHE A 141 -0.79 -0.33 -15.60
C PHE A 141 -2.18 0.29 -15.79
N LEU A 142 -2.91 0.50 -14.70
CA LEU A 142 -4.24 1.13 -14.71
C LEU A 142 -4.22 2.66 -14.55
N LEU A 143 -3.05 3.30 -14.53
CA LEU A 143 -2.95 4.76 -14.39
C LEU A 143 -3.76 5.52 -15.43
N ALA A 144 -3.91 4.96 -16.64
CA ALA A 144 -4.73 5.55 -17.69
C ALA A 144 -6.25 5.52 -17.39
N VAL A 145 -6.69 4.66 -16.49
CA VAL A 145 -8.12 4.44 -16.15
C VAL A 145 -8.46 5.02 -14.77
N ILE A 146 -7.45 5.29 -13.94
CA ILE A 146 -7.62 5.92 -12.62
C ILE A 146 -8.05 7.38 -12.81
N GLY A 147 -9.07 7.80 -12.07
CA GLY A 147 -9.67 9.14 -12.19
C GLY A 147 -8.69 10.28 -11.91
N ASN A 148 -7.72 10.09 -11.02
CA ASN A 148 -6.65 11.05 -10.74
C ASN A 148 -5.30 10.35 -10.64
N PRO A 149 -4.60 10.13 -11.77
CA PRO A 149 -3.34 9.39 -11.78
C PRO A 149 -2.21 10.09 -11.01
N LEU A 150 -2.15 11.41 -11.03
CA LEU A 150 -1.15 12.18 -10.28
C LEU A 150 -1.37 12.09 -8.78
N GLY A 151 -2.61 12.16 -8.31
CA GLY A 151 -2.97 11.95 -6.91
C GLY A 151 -2.63 10.53 -6.44
N PHE A 152 -2.88 9.54 -7.28
CA PHE A 152 -2.54 8.15 -6.99
C PHE A 152 -1.03 7.94 -6.86
N LEU A 153 -0.23 8.48 -7.78
CA LEU A 153 1.24 8.43 -7.70
C LEU A 153 1.77 9.17 -6.47
N ALA A 154 1.19 10.32 -6.12
CA ALA A 154 1.57 11.05 -4.91
C ALA A 154 1.27 10.24 -3.64
N ALA A 155 0.12 9.57 -3.59
CA ALA A 155 -0.25 8.68 -2.48
C ALA A 155 0.71 7.49 -2.36
N LEU A 156 1.08 6.85 -3.47
CA LEU A 156 2.08 5.77 -3.51
C LEU A 156 3.45 6.27 -3.04
N ALA A 157 3.90 7.41 -3.51
CA ALA A 157 5.18 7.99 -3.11
C ALA A 157 5.21 8.29 -1.60
N ALA A 158 4.17 8.94 -1.07
CA ALA A 158 4.06 9.26 0.35
C ALA A 158 4.04 8.00 1.23
N GLY A 159 3.22 7.01 0.89
CA GLY A 159 3.13 5.73 1.62
C GLY A 159 4.43 4.93 1.56
N SER A 160 5.06 4.85 0.39
CA SER A 160 6.35 4.16 0.20
C SER A 160 7.47 4.84 0.98
N LEU A 161 7.54 6.17 0.98
CA LEU A 161 8.51 6.94 1.76
C LEU A 161 8.32 6.72 3.26
N LEU A 162 7.08 6.77 3.75
CA LEU A 162 6.78 6.52 5.17
C LEU A 162 7.22 5.11 5.56
N THR A 163 6.88 4.09 4.79
CA THR A 163 7.33 2.71 5.02
C THR A 163 8.84 2.62 5.05
N THR A 164 9.52 3.23 4.07
CA THR A 164 10.98 3.26 3.96
C THR A 164 11.63 3.86 5.18
N LEU A 165 11.14 5.00 5.65
CA LEU A 165 11.67 5.69 6.83
C LEU A 165 11.45 4.86 8.09
N LEU A 166 10.24 4.34 8.32
CA LEU A 166 9.91 3.53 9.49
C LEU A 166 10.75 2.25 9.53
N VAL A 167 10.85 1.52 8.44
CA VAL A 167 11.68 0.31 8.36
C VAL A 167 13.15 0.67 8.55
N GLY A 168 13.62 1.75 7.90
CA GLY A 168 14.99 2.24 8.05
C GLY A 168 15.34 2.66 9.47
N MET A 169 14.40 3.18 10.24
CA MET A 169 14.62 3.56 11.64
C MET A 169 14.50 2.37 12.59
N LEU A 170 13.49 1.52 12.41
CA LEU A 170 13.16 0.44 13.33
C LEU A 170 14.02 -0.81 13.13
N LYS A 171 14.40 -1.15 11.90
CA LYS A 171 15.17 -2.35 11.60
C LYS A 171 16.62 -2.19 12.07
N LYS A 172 17.12 -3.15 12.86
CA LYS A 172 18.52 -3.15 13.34
C LYS A 172 19.48 -3.44 12.19
N PRO A 173 20.70 -2.84 12.20
CA PRO A 173 21.72 -3.17 11.22
C PRO A 173 22.09 -4.63 11.29
N VAL A 174 22.22 -5.26 10.15
CA VAL A 174 22.67 -6.66 10.05
C VAL A 174 24.17 -6.67 10.25
N LYS A 175 24.68 -7.37 11.27
CA LYS A 175 26.12 -7.65 11.39
C LYS A 175 26.51 -8.56 10.22
N SER A 176 27.38 -8.06 9.39
CA SER A 176 28.00 -8.82 8.28
C SER A 176 28.89 -9.95 8.79
#